data_db9040887cda66d04373507d22dfadd1
#
_entry.id   db9040887cda66d04373507d22dfadd1
#
_cell.length_a   1.000
_cell.length_b   1.000
_cell.length_c   1.000
_cell.angle_alpha   90.00
_cell.angle_beta   90.00
_cell.angle_gamma   90.00
#
_symmetry.space_group_name_H-M   'P 1'
#
loop_
_entity.id
_entity.type
_entity.pdbx_description
1 polymer ?
#
loop_
_entity_poly.entity_id
_entity_poly.type
_entity_poly.pdbx_seq_one_letter_code
_entity_poly.pdbx_strand_id
1 'polypeptide(L)'
;MPFFSFFFFRKNDNHNGQDERGAIVTVDRATADQFYRCIQERGTFCQSIVFRNLKRLGYNMWTWEGDRYEILEEFVATINGGATLFPLDAELRALKGRVCIQWLPHFRLKQHWPISQAADDVADHISGHTFFVRNKLSPKQFWYLHNGVVKISTGNRSKFRIEMAKQEDKSDLVMIPSDRVVLSHVKGTTSSPVTVDARGYMVMGEGRERSFEFGAFSGGFEVKRFSKKDNLETSGDEAESEIIKYPRLFWDDSVSGKRNGDVWELC
;
A
#
# COMPACT_ATOMS: atom_id res chain seq x y z
N MET A 1 13.81 9.41 -0.05
CA MET A 1 13.25 10.76 0.11
C MET A 1 12.24 10.67 1.25
N PRO A 2 12.29 11.55 2.27
CA PRO A 2 11.37 11.48 3.40
C PRO A 2 9.92 11.64 2.91
N PHE A 3 9.02 10.93 3.58
CA PHE A 3 7.60 10.96 3.30
C PHE A 3 6.87 11.70 4.42
N PHE A 4 5.95 12.58 4.06
CA PHE A 4 5.21 13.42 4.98
C PHE A 4 3.75 13.01 5.03
N SER A 5 3.27 12.68 6.23
CA SER A 5 1.84 12.53 6.53
C SER A 5 1.41 13.63 7.48
N PHE A 6 0.15 14.00 7.40
CA PHE A 6 -0.46 15.01 8.27
C PHE A 6 -1.52 14.38 9.12
N PHE A 7 -1.65 14.84 10.35
CA PHE A 7 -2.69 14.39 11.23
C PHE A 7 -3.49 15.53 11.84
N PHE A 8 -4.75 15.22 12.10
CA PHE A 8 -5.65 16.05 12.89
C PHE A 8 -6.06 15.26 14.12
N PHE A 9 -5.83 15.84 15.28
CA PHE A 9 -6.26 15.30 16.54
C PHE A 9 -7.40 16.12 17.07
N ARG A 10 -8.54 15.49 17.31
CA ARG A 10 -9.71 16.10 17.93
C ARG A 10 -9.74 15.74 19.41
N LYS A 11 -9.73 16.76 20.25
CA LYS A 11 -9.90 16.60 21.69
C LYS A 11 -11.38 16.39 22.02
N ASN A 12 -11.68 15.36 22.79
CA ASN A 12 -13.07 14.97 23.11
C ASN A 12 -13.67 15.77 24.27
N ASP A 13 -12.99 16.79 24.78
CA ASP A 13 -13.47 17.62 25.86
C ASP A 13 -14.44 18.71 25.36
N ASN A 14 -15.58 18.85 26.05
CA ASN A 14 -16.59 19.90 25.84
C ASN A 14 -16.08 21.34 26.10
N HIS A 15 -14.78 21.53 26.31
CA HIS A 15 -14.18 22.82 26.60
C HIS A 15 -13.32 23.30 25.42
N ASN A 16 -13.87 24.23 24.64
CA ASN A 16 -13.17 25.02 23.61
C ASN A 16 -12.16 24.23 22.76
N GLY A 17 -12.57 23.07 22.25
CA GLY A 17 -11.72 22.13 21.55
C GLY A 17 -11.01 22.77 20.36
N GLN A 18 -9.76 23.12 20.56
CA GLN A 18 -8.88 23.42 19.44
C GLN A 18 -8.39 22.08 18.89
N ASP A 19 -8.72 21.81 17.63
CA ASP A 19 -8.14 20.66 16.93
C ASP A 19 -6.64 20.84 16.83
N GLU A 20 -5.88 19.88 17.34
CA GLU A 20 -4.44 19.86 17.22
C GLU A 20 -4.02 19.30 15.85
N ARG A 21 -2.90 19.77 15.36
CA ARG A 21 -2.39 19.38 14.04
C ARG A 21 -0.92 19.04 14.15
N GLY A 22 -0.51 18.08 13.36
CA GLY A 22 0.89 17.71 13.29
C GLY A 22 1.29 17.08 11.97
N ALA A 23 2.58 16.96 11.78
CA ALA A 23 3.19 16.24 10.70
C ALA A 23 3.89 14.99 11.22
N ILE A 24 3.75 13.89 10.53
CA ILE A 24 4.48 12.66 10.74
C ILE A 24 5.46 12.53 9.57
N VAL A 25 6.74 12.60 9.88
CA VAL A 25 7.83 12.48 8.90
C VAL A 25 8.41 11.08 9.03
N THR A 26 8.44 10.35 7.94
CA THR A 26 8.99 9.00 7.88
C THR A 26 10.07 8.88 6.81
N VAL A 27 10.92 7.87 6.89
CA VAL A 27 11.98 7.64 5.90
C VAL A 27 11.41 7.34 4.52
N ASP A 28 10.23 6.71 4.46
CA ASP A 28 9.49 6.39 3.23
C ASP A 28 8.01 6.14 3.54
N ARG A 29 7.21 5.97 2.48
CA ARG A 29 5.78 5.67 2.58
C ARG A 29 5.50 4.34 3.28
N ALA A 30 6.29 3.30 3.00
CA ALA A 30 6.10 1.99 3.62
C ALA A 30 6.21 2.06 5.14
N THR A 31 7.14 2.89 5.64
CA THR A 31 7.26 3.19 7.08
C THR A 31 6.05 3.93 7.64
N ALA A 32 5.48 4.89 6.88
CA ALA A 32 4.25 5.59 7.28
C ALA A 32 3.06 4.63 7.34
N ASP A 33 2.89 3.78 6.33
CA ASP A 33 1.85 2.77 6.27
C ASP A 33 1.98 1.76 7.42
N GLN A 34 3.19 1.30 7.72
CA GLN A 34 3.48 0.43 8.87
C GLN A 34 3.17 1.11 10.20
N PHE A 35 3.54 2.37 10.37
CA PHE A 35 3.24 3.12 11.59
C PHE A 35 1.73 3.30 11.79
N TYR A 36 1.01 3.70 10.73
CA TYR A 36 -0.45 3.78 10.76
C TYR A 36 -1.08 2.43 11.14
N ARG A 37 -0.63 1.34 10.54
CA ARG A 37 -1.10 -0.01 10.79
C ARG A 37 -0.91 -0.43 12.25
N CYS A 38 0.26 -0.16 12.82
CA CYS A 38 0.53 -0.43 14.24
C CYS A 38 -0.47 0.29 15.15
N ILE A 39 -0.82 1.54 14.85
CA ILE A 39 -1.82 2.31 15.61
C ILE A 39 -3.22 1.73 15.39
N GLN A 40 -3.57 1.41 14.16
CA GLN A 40 -4.89 0.91 13.76
C GLN A 40 -5.23 -0.44 14.42
N GLU A 41 -4.29 -1.38 14.42
CA GLU A 41 -4.51 -2.71 14.98
C GLU A 41 -4.60 -2.72 16.49
N ARG A 42 -3.97 -1.78 17.15
CA ARG A 42 -3.95 -1.72 18.61
C ARG A 42 -5.11 -0.97 19.20
N GLY A 43 -5.57 0.08 18.55
CA GLY A 43 -6.62 0.96 19.07
C GLY A 43 -6.26 1.64 20.40
N THR A 44 -5.36 1.03 21.19
CA THR A 44 -4.92 1.54 22.50
C THR A 44 -3.42 1.35 22.65
N PHE A 45 -2.72 2.41 23.01
CA PHE A 45 -1.31 2.40 23.28
C PHE A 45 -1.06 2.55 24.79
N CYS A 46 -0.32 1.60 25.39
CA CYS A 46 0.07 1.64 26.79
C CYS A 46 -1.10 1.81 27.78
N GLN A 47 -2.25 1.19 27.57
CA GLN A 47 -3.45 1.30 28.40
C GLN A 47 -3.99 2.74 28.60
N SER A 48 -3.25 3.74 28.17
CA SER A 48 -3.53 5.15 28.43
C SER A 48 -3.84 5.96 27.17
N ILE A 49 -3.26 5.60 26.03
CA ILE A 49 -3.45 6.32 24.77
C ILE A 49 -4.43 5.54 23.91
N VAL A 50 -5.60 6.07 23.75
CA VAL A 50 -6.65 5.47 22.92
C VAL A 50 -6.76 6.28 21.62
N PHE A 51 -6.50 5.64 20.48
CA PHE A 51 -6.74 6.22 19.16
C PHE A 51 -8.18 5.94 18.73
N ARG A 52 -9.11 6.71 19.28
CA ARG A 52 -10.54 6.57 18.91
C ARG A 52 -10.76 7.14 17.52
N ASN A 53 -11.66 6.50 16.79
CA ASN A 53 -12.05 6.98 15.46
C ASN A 53 -10.86 7.29 14.54
N LEU A 54 -9.76 6.50 14.67
CA LEU A 54 -8.64 6.61 13.77
C LEU A 54 -9.12 6.36 12.34
N LYS A 55 -8.97 7.36 11.49
CA LYS A 55 -9.37 7.31 10.08
C LYS A 55 -8.24 7.81 9.20
N ARG A 56 -8.11 7.17 8.06
CA ARG A 56 -7.24 7.61 6.98
C ARG A 56 -8.11 8.32 5.93
N LEU A 57 -7.88 9.61 5.75
CA LEU A 57 -8.62 10.44 4.78
C LEU A 57 -7.95 10.41 3.40
N GLY A 58 -6.78 9.81 3.31
CA GLY A 58 -5.98 9.64 2.12
C GLY A 58 -4.61 9.08 2.48
N TYR A 59 -3.80 8.73 1.51
CA TYR A 59 -2.51 8.06 1.72
C TYR A 59 -1.55 8.79 2.69
N ASN A 60 -1.74 10.07 2.92
CA ASN A 60 -0.89 10.89 3.78
C ASN A 60 -1.68 11.80 4.76
N MET A 61 -2.96 11.53 4.99
CA MET A 61 -3.77 12.33 5.90
C MET A 61 -4.57 11.44 6.85
N TRP A 62 -4.40 11.65 8.16
CA TRP A 62 -4.98 10.85 9.21
C TRP A 62 -5.78 11.71 10.18
N THR A 63 -6.80 11.14 10.78
CA THR A 63 -7.54 11.79 11.87
C THR A 63 -7.76 10.78 12.98
N TRP A 64 -7.72 11.25 14.22
CA TRP A 64 -8.16 10.47 15.37
C TRP A 64 -8.68 11.37 16.48
N GLU A 65 -9.36 10.75 17.42
CA GLU A 65 -9.88 11.38 18.64
C GLU A 65 -9.17 10.80 19.86
N GLY A 66 -8.89 11.61 20.84
CA GLY A 66 -8.25 11.19 22.09
C GLY A 66 -8.75 11.96 23.29
N ASP A 67 -8.58 11.37 24.46
CA ASP A 67 -9.14 11.90 25.70
C ASP A 67 -8.23 12.92 26.39
N ARG A 68 -6.89 12.81 26.19
CA ARG A 68 -5.92 13.62 26.94
C ARG A 68 -4.76 14.05 26.06
N TYR A 69 -4.49 15.34 26.04
CA TYR A 69 -3.39 15.92 25.27
C TYR A 69 -2.02 15.54 25.86
N GLU A 70 -1.88 15.55 27.19
CA GLU A 70 -0.60 15.25 27.86
C GLU A 70 -0.08 13.84 27.49
N ILE A 71 -0.96 12.88 27.38
CA ILE A 71 -0.63 11.51 27.01
C ILE A 71 -0.15 11.45 25.56
N LEU A 72 -0.72 12.27 24.69
CA LEU A 72 -0.28 12.35 23.30
C LEU A 72 1.11 12.99 23.17
N GLU A 73 1.43 14.01 24.00
CA GLU A 73 2.79 14.58 24.06
C GLU A 73 3.81 13.53 24.50
N GLU A 74 3.49 12.72 25.49
CA GLU A 74 4.36 11.62 25.95
C GLU A 74 4.56 10.56 24.85
N PHE A 75 3.52 10.22 24.09
CA PHE A 75 3.63 9.32 22.95
C PHE A 75 4.55 9.90 21.88
N VAL A 76 4.37 11.16 21.51
CA VAL A 76 5.23 11.87 20.55
C VAL A 76 6.67 11.90 21.03
N ALA A 77 6.92 12.22 22.29
CA ALA A 77 8.25 12.20 22.87
C ALA A 77 8.90 10.81 22.82
N THR A 78 8.13 9.77 23.11
CA THR A 78 8.60 8.38 23.05
C THR A 78 8.97 7.95 21.64
N ILE A 79 8.12 8.25 20.65
CA ILE A 79 8.39 7.93 19.24
C ILE A 79 9.61 8.71 18.72
N ASN A 80 9.74 9.97 19.08
CA ASN A 80 10.88 10.83 18.68
C ASN A 80 12.20 10.48 19.39
N GLY A 81 12.21 9.45 20.24
CA GLY A 81 13.43 9.00 20.91
C GLY A 81 13.71 9.66 22.25
N GLY A 82 12.74 10.38 22.81
CA GLY A 82 12.77 10.88 24.20
C GLY A 82 12.79 9.76 25.24
N ALA A 83 12.77 10.14 26.51
CA ALA A 83 12.72 9.19 27.62
C ALA A 83 11.55 8.23 27.44
N THR A 84 11.82 6.94 27.50
CA THR A 84 10.79 5.89 27.36
C THR A 84 9.91 5.86 28.60
N LEU A 85 8.89 6.67 28.64
CA LEU A 85 7.84 6.60 29.67
C LEU A 85 6.93 5.38 29.47
N PHE A 86 6.91 4.85 28.23
CA PHE A 86 6.09 3.70 27.88
C PHE A 86 6.90 2.59 27.19
N PRO A 87 6.65 1.32 27.55
CA PRO A 87 7.27 0.19 26.85
C PRO A 87 6.69 0.13 25.41
N LEU A 88 7.52 0.45 24.43
CA LEU A 88 7.23 0.19 23.04
C LEU A 88 7.31 -1.32 22.79
N ASP A 89 6.33 -1.87 22.09
CA ASP A 89 6.45 -3.24 21.61
C ASP A 89 7.50 -3.36 20.48
N ALA A 90 7.71 -4.60 20.03
CA ALA A 90 8.73 -4.90 19.03
C ALA A 90 8.52 -4.14 17.71
N GLU A 91 7.27 -3.99 17.25
CA GLU A 91 6.95 -3.37 15.96
C GLU A 91 7.17 -1.87 15.97
N LEU A 92 6.64 -1.17 16.99
CA LEU A 92 6.88 0.27 17.17
C LEU A 92 8.34 0.58 17.52
N ARG A 93 8.99 -0.32 18.26
CA ARG A 93 10.43 -0.20 18.56
C ARG A 93 11.27 -0.28 17.27
N ALA A 94 10.89 -1.12 16.31
CA ALA A 94 11.52 -1.21 15.00
C ALA A 94 11.37 0.06 14.16
N LEU A 95 10.38 0.90 14.47
CA LEU A 95 10.15 2.19 13.79
C LEU A 95 10.91 3.36 14.45
N LYS A 96 11.53 3.15 15.61
CA LYS A 96 12.29 4.19 16.31
C LYS A 96 13.42 4.72 15.44
N GLY A 97 13.52 6.05 15.33
CA GLY A 97 14.47 6.74 14.45
C GLY A 97 14.08 6.74 12.96
N ARG A 98 12.98 6.07 12.58
CA ARG A 98 12.44 6.09 11.22
C ARG A 98 11.16 6.92 11.10
N VAL A 99 10.55 7.25 12.24
CA VAL A 99 9.35 8.08 12.36
C VAL A 99 9.69 9.26 13.29
N CYS A 100 9.30 10.46 12.87
CA CYS A 100 9.38 11.68 13.67
C CYS A 100 8.02 12.37 13.62
N ILE A 101 7.48 12.75 14.76
CA ILE A 101 6.21 13.45 14.87
C ILE A 101 6.49 14.88 15.31
N GLN A 102 5.97 15.85 14.59
CA GLN A 102 6.13 17.27 14.83
C GLN A 102 4.76 17.92 15.02
N TRP A 103 4.58 18.62 16.13
CA TRP A 103 3.44 19.50 16.30
C TRP A 103 3.57 20.71 15.39
N LEU A 104 2.46 21.08 14.77
CA LEU A 104 2.41 22.28 13.97
C LEU A 104 1.83 23.39 14.83
N PRO A 105 2.54 24.52 14.99
CA PRO A 105 2.10 25.58 15.90
C PRO A 105 0.73 26.10 15.51
N HIS A 106 -0.10 26.37 16.53
CA HIS A 106 -1.36 27.08 16.36
C HIS A 106 -1.11 28.49 15.84
N PHE A 107 -1.13 28.69 14.56
CA PHE A 107 -1.27 30.02 14.03
C PHE A 107 -2.71 30.47 14.29
N ARG A 108 -2.88 31.54 15.06
CA ARG A 108 -4.15 32.21 15.34
C ARG A 108 -4.86 32.73 14.08
N LEU A 109 -4.18 32.71 12.96
CA LEU A 109 -4.74 33.00 11.65
C LEU A 109 -5.39 31.72 11.14
N LYS A 110 -6.63 31.80 10.70
CA LYS A 110 -7.38 30.79 9.94
C LYS A 110 -6.70 30.46 8.61
N GLN A 111 -5.40 30.19 8.63
CA GLN A 111 -4.70 29.71 7.45
C GLN A 111 -5.18 28.29 7.21
N HIS A 112 -6.05 28.17 6.23
CA HIS A 112 -6.28 26.88 5.61
C HIS A 112 -4.92 26.40 5.13
N TRP A 113 -4.41 25.33 5.72
CA TRP A 113 -3.31 24.60 5.13
C TRP A 113 -3.75 24.29 3.71
N PRO A 114 -2.96 24.60 2.71
CA PRO A 114 -3.21 23.98 1.42
C PRO A 114 -3.09 22.48 1.71
N ILE A 115 -4.25 21.83 1.78
CA ILE A 115 -4.31 20.39 1.60
C ILE A 115 -3.64 20.27 0.24
N SER A 116 -2.38 19.82 0.21
CA SER A 116 -1.80 19.40 -1.05
C SER A 116 -2.80 18.37 -1.54
N GLN A 117 -3.53 18.72 -2.58
CA GLN A 117 -4.42 17.76 -3.20
C GLN A 117 -3.55 16.54 -3.39
N ALA A 118 -3.93 15.45 -2.72
CA ALA A 118 -3.27 14.20 -2.92
C ALA A 118 -3.17 14.08 -4.43
N ALA A 119 -1.97 13.96 -4.95
CA ALA A 119 -1.81 13.83 -6.39
C ALA A 119 -2.78 12.71 -6.76
N ASP A 120 -3.75 13.01 -7.64
CA ASP A 120 -4.87 12.09 -7.98
C ASP A 120 -4.39 10.70 -8.40
N ASP A 121 -3.09 10.58 -8.63
CA ASP A 121 -2.39 9.38 -9.07
C ASP A 121 -1.88 8.48 -7.93
N VAL A 122 -1.99 8.87 -6.66
CA VAL A 122 -1.45 8.08 -5.53
C VAL A 122 -2.58 7.40 -4.80
N ALA A 123 -2.77 6.10 -5.05
CA ALA A 123 -3.78 5.30 -4.38
C ALA A 123 -3.43 5.05 -2.91
N ASP A 124 -4.44 5.00 -2.07
CA ASP A 124 -4.30 4.50 -0.71
C ASP A 124 -4.30 2.96 -0.71
N HIS A 125 -3.32 2.34 -0.06
CA HIS A 125 -3.11 0.89 -0.08
C HIS A 125 -4.04 0.16 0.89
N ILE A 126 -5.34 0.33 0.73
CA ILE A 126 -6.35 -0.32 1.57
C ILE A 126 -6.69 -1.71 1.02
N SER A 127 -6.71 -2.72 1.90
CA SER A 127 -7.11 -4.09 1.57
C SER A 127 -8.55 -4.13 1.04
N GLY A 128 -8.79 -4.92 0.00
CA GLY A 128 -10.10 -5.05 -0.64
C GLY A 128 -10.42 -3.97 -1.67
N HIS A 129 -9.60 -2.93 -1.79
CA HIS A 129 -9.79 -1.91 -2.82
C HIS A 129 -9.32 -2.39 -4.21
N THR A 130 -9.76 -1.67 -5.21
CA THR A 130 -9.51 -1.97 -6.62
C THR A 130 -8.57 -0.94 -7.22
N PHE A 131 -7.51 -1.42 -7.85
CA PHE A 131 -6.42 -0.59 -8.36
C PHE A 131 -6.14 -0.89 -9.83
N PHE A 132 -5.59 0.09 -10.53
CA PHE A 132 -4.74 -0.17 -11.68
C PHE A 132 -3.32 -0.40 -11.20
N VAL A 133 -2.56 -1.25 -11.87
CA VAL A 133 -1.14 -1.49 -11.57
C VAL A 133 -0.31 -0.90 -12.69
N ARG A 134 0.52 0.09 -12.36
CA ARG A 134 1.31 0.90 -13.28
C ARG A 134 2.80 0.67 -13.05
N ASN A 135 3.60 0.64 -14.11
CA ASN A 135 5.05 0.62 -13.99
C ASN A 135 5.57 1.99 -13.53
N LYS A 136 6.30 2.03 -12.43
CA LYS A 136 6.80 3.27 -11.82
C LYS A 136 7.83 3.98 -12.71
N LEU A 137 8.66 3.22 -13.42
CA LEU A 137 9.70 3.75 -14.30
C LEU A 137 9.17 4.08 -15.70
N SER A 138 8.08 3.44 -16.10
CA SER A 138 7.41 3.65 -17.38
C SER A 138 5.90 3.87 -17.17
N PRO A 139 5.47 5.08 -16.75
CA PRO A 139 4.09 5.33 -16.27
C PRO A 139 2.96 5.13 -17.29
N LYS A 140 3.31 4.93 -18.55
CA LYS A 140 2.36 4.58 -19.62
C LYS A 140 2.09 3.07 -19.69
N GLN A 141 2.84 2.24 -18.96
CA GLN A 141 2.69 0.79 -18.97
C GLN A 141 1.83 0.34 -17.80
N PHE A 142 0.77 -0.43 -18.10
CA PHE A 142 -0.19 -0.96 -17.13
C PHE A 142 -0.34 -2.47 -17.27
N TRP A 143 -0.73 -3.11 -16.17
CA TRP A 143 -1.22 -4.48 -16.22
C TRP A 143 -2.56 -4.53 -16.95
N TYR A 144 -2.65 -5.46 -17.88
CA TYR A 144 -3.82 -5.67 -18.71
C TYR A 144 -4.13 -7.16 -18.83
N LEU A 145 -5.32 -7.58 -18.41
CA LEU A 145 -5.76 -8.96 -18.59
C LEU A 145 -6.31 -9.12 -20.02
N HIS A 146 -5.70 -10.02 -20.79
CA HIS A 146 -6.12 -10.34 -22.15
C HIS A 146 -6.01 -11.85 -22.40
N ASN A 147 -7.09 -12.47 -22.84
CA ASN A 147 -7.19 -13.92 -23.06
C ASN A 147 -6.71 -14.76 -21.87
N GLY A 148 -7.13 -14.38 -20.65
CA GLY A 148 -6.78 -15.10 -19.42
C GLY A 148 -5.35 -14.91 -18.92
N VAL A 149 -4.52 -14.06 -19.57
CA VAL A 149 -3.12 -13.81 -19.19
C VAL A 149 -2.92 -12.34 -18.85
N VAL A 150 -2.18 -12.05 -17.78
CA VAL A 150 -1.78 -10.68 -17.44
C VAL A 150 -0.60 -10.27 -18.32
N LYS A 151 -0.82 -9.25 -19.11
CA LYS A 151 0.12 -8.67 -20.07
C LYS A 151 0.41 -7.22 -19.72
N ILE A 152 1.43 -6.64 -20.35
CA ILE A 152 1.73 -5.21 -20.21
C ILE A 152 1.25 -4.46 -21.45
N SER A 153 0.53 -3.37 -21.23
CA SER A 153 -0.03 -2.56 -22.29
C SER A 153 0.15 -1.07 -22.01
N THR A 154 0.36 -0.28 -23.08
CA THR A 154 0.39 1.18 -23.03
C THR A 154 -0.96 1.81 -23.42
N GLY A 155 -1.85 1.03 -24.04
CA GLY A 155 -3.17 1.50 -24.51
C GLY A 155 -4.36 0.98 -23.70
N ASN A 156 -4.16 -0.14 -23.00
CA ASN A 156 -5.21 -0.79 -22.23
C ASN A 156 -4.78 -1.02 -20.79
N ARG A 157 -5.74 -1.06 -19.87
CA ARG A 157 -5.50 -1.36 -18.46
C ARG A 157 -6.67 -2.13 -17.86
N SER A 158 -6.38 -3.01 -16.91
CA SER A 158 -7.38 -3.75 -16.15
C SER A 158 -7.34 -3.38 -14.68
N LYS A 159 -8.49 -3.48 -14.02
CA LYS A 159 -8.61 -3.28 -12.58
C LYS A 159 -8.38 -4.58 -11.85
N PHE A 160 -7.60 -4.51 -10.77
CA PHE A 160 -7.32 -5.62 -9.89
C PHE A 160 -7.72 -5.26 -8.47
N ARG A 161 -8.50 -6.12 -7.82
CA ARG A 161 -8.73 -6.06 -6.38
C ARG A 161 -7.55 -6.73 -5.69
N ILE A 162 -7.03 -6.09 -4.65
CA ILE A 162 -5.93 -6.59 -3.84
C ILE A 162 -6.40 -6.71 -2.41
N GLU A 163 -6.36 -7.91 -1.86
CA GLU A 163 -6.87 -8.22 -0.53
C GLU A 163 -5.82 -8.99 0.28
N MET A 164 -5.81 -8.80 1.59
CA MET A 164 -4.96 -9.62 2.47
C MET A 164 -5.46 -11.07 2.53
N ALA A 165 -4.54 -12.03 2.39
CA ALA A 165 -4.85 -13.45 2.19
C ALA A 165 -5.49 -14.15 3.41
N LYS A 166 -5.45 -13.59 4.63
CA LYS A 166 -5.83 -14.28 5.87
C LYS A 166 -6.76 -13.50 6.79
N GLN A 167 -7.35 -12.41 6.36
CA GLN A 167 -8.17 -11.58 7.24
C GLN A 167 -9.61 -11.51 6.76
N GLU A 168 -10.43 -12.44 7.24
CA GLU A 168 -11.86 -12.50 6.91
C GLU A 168 -12.67 -11.33 7.51
N ASP A 169 -12.19 -10.66 8.58
CA ASP A 169 -12.98 -9.69 9.35
C ASP A 169 -12.45 -8.24 9.37
N LYS A 170 -11.37 -7.93 8.66
CA LYS A 170 -10.80 -6.58 8.70
C LYS A 170 -10.74 -5.96 7.30
N SER A 171 -11.91 -5.55 6.80
CA SER A 171 -11.97 -4.54 5.72
C SER A 171 -11.28 -3.26 6.20
N ASP A 172 -10.72 -2.52 5.27
CA ASP A 172 -10.10 -1.20 5.50
C ASP A 172 -8.73 -1.17 6.21
N LEU A 173 -8.03 -2.31 6.31
CA LEU A 173 -6.65 -2.30 6.77
C LEU A 173 -5.69 -1.81 5.67
N VAL A 174 -4.74 -0.99 6.07
CA VAL A 174 -3.65 -0.55 5.20
C VAL A 174 -2.69 -1.72 4.97
N MET A 175 -2.42 -2.06 3.73
CA MET A 175 -1.46 -3.12 3.36
C MET A 175 -0.02 -2.61 3.52
N ILE A 176 0.82 -3.43 4.15
CA ILE A 176 2.26 -3.18 4.34
C ILE A 176 3.10 -4.22 3.57
N PRO A 177 4.37 -3.94 3.28
CA PRO A 177 5.18 -4.83 2.42
C PRO A 177 5.25 -6.30 2.83
N SER A 178 5.14 -6.62 4.12
CA SER A 178 5.17 -7.98 4.66
C SER A 178 3.84 -8.72 4.57
N ASP A 179 2.74 -8.05 4.22
CA ASP A 179 1.44 -8.69 4.11
C ASP A 179 1.39 -9.67 2.94
N ARG A 180 0.76 -10.81 3.17
CA ARG A 180 0.38 -11.73 2.10
C ARG A 180 -0.94 -11.26 1.50
N VAL A 181 -0.95 -11.04 0.19
CA VAL A 181 -2.12 -10.54 -0.54
C VAL A 181 -2.53 -11.50 -1.65
N VAL A 182 -3.79 -11.49 -1.99
CA VAL A 182 -4.37 -12.16 -3.15
C VAL A 182 -4.80 -11.12 -4.18
N LEU A 183 -4.73 -11.50 -5.42
CA LEU A 183 -5.06 -10.66 -6.56
C LEU A 183 -6.28 -11.23 -7.27
N SER A 184 -7.24 -10.38 -7.60
CA SER A 184 -8.39 -10.74 -8.42
C SER A 184 -8.61 -9.70 -9.51
N HIS A 185 -8.85 -10.14 -10.73
CA HIS A 185 -9.27 -9.27 -11.84
C HIS A 185 -10.75 -8.90 -11.67
N VAL A 186 -11.05 -7.61 -11.77
CA VAL A 186 -12.42 -7.09 -11.62
C VAL A 186 -12.98 -6.64 -12.97
N LYS A 187 -14.12 -7.24 -13.37
CA LYS A 187 -14.87 -6.85 -14.55
C LYS A 187 -16.34 -6.64 -14.18
N GLY A 188 -16.76 -5.37 -14.10
CA GLY A 188 -18.10 -5.04 -13.59
C GLY A 188 -18.28 -5.50 -12.15
N THR A 189 -19.24 -6.38 -11.89
CA THR A 189 -19.53 -6.96 -10.58
C THR A 189 -18.83 -8.31 -10.33
N THR A 190 -18.17 -8.86 -11.34
CA THR A 190 -17.49 -10.17 -11.23
C THR A 190 -16.01 -9.97 -10.87
N SER A 191 -15.51 -10.89 -10.04
CA SER A 191 -14.10 -10.96 -9.65
C SER A 191 -13.58 -12.36 -9.95
N SER A 192 -12.41 -12.46 -10.55
CA SER A 192 -11.78 -13.72 -10.90
C SER A 192 -10.34 -13.76 -10.38
N PRO A 193 -9.92 -14.82 -9.66
CA PRO A 193 -8.60 -14.86 -9.06
C PRO A 193 -7.51 -14.84 -10.12
N VAL A 194 -6.39 -14.20 -9.78
CA VAL A 194 -5.16 -14.19 -10.57
C VAL A 194 -4.15 -15.10 -9.87
N THR A 195 -3.64 -16.05 -10.60
CA THR A 195 -2.69 -17.06 -10.12
C THR A 195 -1.42 -17.07 -10.97
N VAL A 196 -0.52 -18.00 -10.70
CA VAL A 196 0.68 -18.21 -11.50
C VAL A 196 0.62 -19.60 -12.10
N ASP A 197 0.82 -19.71 -13.42
CA ASP A 197 0.88 -20.99 -14.11
C ASP A 197 2.21 -21.74 -13.83
N ALA A 198 2.32 -22.97 -14.33
CA ALA A 198 3.52 -23.80 -14.15
C ALA A 198 4.80 -23.18 -14.74
N ARG A 199 4.68 -22.22 -15.65
CA ARG A 199 5.80 -21.50 -16.29
C ARG A 199 6.15 -20.20 -15.57
N GLY A 200 5.41 -19.82 -14.52
CA GLY A 200 5.60 -18.58 -13.77
C GLY A 200 4.86 -17.36 -14.33
N TYR A 201 3.98 -17.51 -15.31
CA TYR A 201 3.20 -16.39 -15.84
C TYR A 201 1.95 -16.12 -14.99
N MET A 202 1.62 -14.83 -14.85
CA MET A 202 0.41 -14.40 -14.19
C MET A 202 -0.80 -14.67 -15.09
N VAL A 203 -1.70 -15.51 -14.62
CA VAL A 203 -2.88 -15.96 -15.37
C VAL A 203 -4.14 -15.84 -14.52
N MET A 204 -5.29 -15.72 -15.17
CA MET A 204 -6.58 -15.90 -14.54
C MET A 204 -6.76 -17.40 -14.27
N GLY A 205 -6.93 -17.82 -13.02
CA GLY A 205 -6.97 -19.21 -12.63
C GLY A 205 -8.31 -19.64 -12.05
N GLU A 206 -8.68 -20.90 -12.32
CA GLU A 206 -9.75 -21.59 -11.62
C GLU A 206 -9.14 -22.39 -10.45
N GLY A 207 -9.56 -22.10 -9.23
CA GLY A 207 -9.47 -23.00 -8.10
C GLY A 207 -8.29 -22.93 -7.14
N ARG A 208 -7.22 -22.22 -7.38
CA ARG A 208 -6.19 -21.97 -6.36
C ARG A 208 -5.74 -20.52 -6.37
N GLU A 209 -6.18 -19.81 -5.37
CA GLU A 209 -5.66 -18.51 -5.01
C GLU A 209 -4.18 -18.64 -4.60
N ARG A 210 -3.31 -17.88 -5.27
CA ARG A 210 -1.92 -17.76 -4.84
C ARG A 210 -1.74 -16.43 -4.13
N SER A 211 -1.20 -16.48 -2.92
CA SER A 211 -0.86 -15.26 -2.18
C SER A 211 0.55 -14.79 -2.52
N PHE A 212 0.70 -13.48 -2.63
CA PHE A 212 1.95 -12.78 -2.92
C PHE A 212 2.32 -11.90 -1.72
N GLU A 213 3.60 -11.58 -1.52
CA GLU A 213 3.95 -10.50 -0.61
C GLU A 213 3.60 -9.16 -1.24
N PHE A 214 2.94 -8.27 -0.50
CA PHE A 214 2.62 -6.93 -1.00
C PHE A 214 3.88 -6.16 -1.43
N GLY A 215 4.97 -6.33 -0.70
CA GLY A 215 6.28 -5.77 -1.07
C GLY A 215 6.84 -6.25 -2.42
N ALA A 216 6.29 -7.31 -3.00
CA ALA A 216 6.70 -7.81 -4.31
C ALA A 216 6.38 -6.89 -5.49
N PHE A 217 5.44 -5.94 -5.31
CA PHE A 217 5.23 -4.87 -6.30
C PHE A 217 6.51 -4.04 -6.52
N SER A 218 7.46 -4.07 -5.58
CA SER A 218 8.77 -3.42 -5.70
C SER A 218 9.84 -4.41 -6.17
N GLY A 219 9.65 -5.06 -7.33
CA GLY A 219 10.68 -5.85 -8.01
C GLY A 219 10.50 -7.37 -7.99
N GLY A 220 9.33 -7.88 -7.57
CA GLY A 220 9.01 -9.31 -7.63
C GLY A 220 8.29 -9.74 -8.91
N PHE A 221 7.78 -8.78 -9.68
CA PHE A 221 7.11 -9.05 -10.95
C PHE A 221 7.94 -8.55 -12.11
N GLU A 222 8.27 -9.41 -13.05
CA GLU A 222 9.10 -9.12 -14.21
C GLU A 222 8.31 -9.09 -15.51
N VAL A 223 8.71 -8.23 -16.43
CA VAL A 223 8.16 -8.20 -17.80
C VAL A 223 9.02 -9.07 -18.70
N LYS A 224 8.52 -10.22 -19.11
CA LYS A 224 9.20 -11.08 -20.08
C LYS A 224 8.68 -10.84 -21.49
N ARG A 225 9.60 -10.49 -22.38
CA ARG A 225 9.37 -10.45 -23.82
C ARG A 225 9.72 -11.82 -24.39
N PHE A 226 8.82 -12.41 -25.16
CA PHE A 226 9.10 -13.66 -25.83
C PHE A 226 10.21 -13.48 -26.85
N SER A 227 11.22 -14.35 -26.81
CA SER A 227 12.11 -14.51 -27.94
C SER A 227 11.48 -15.47 -28.97
N LYS A 228 11.78 -15.27 -30.25
CA LYS A 228 11.33 -16.21 -31.32
C LYS A 228 11.66 -17.68 -31.04
N LYS A 229 12.61 -17.98 -30.16
CA LYS A 229 13.00 -19.35 -29.82
C LYS A 229 12.01 -20.09 -28.92
N ASP A 230 11.18 -19.36 -28.18
CA ASP A 230 10.24 -19.96 -27.23
C ASP A 230 8.92 -20.42 -27.92
N ASN A 231 8.75 -20.16 -29.23
CA ASN A 231 7.53 -20.39 -30.00
C ASN A 231 7.47 -21.73 -30.75
N LEU A 232 8.41 -22.65 -30.51
CA LEU A 232 8.48 -23.92 -31.30
C LEU A 232 7.30 -24.88 -31.01
N GLU A 233 6.41 -24.59 -30.07
CA GLU A 233 5.32 -25.52 -29.70
C GLU A 233 3.91 -25.02 -29.99
N THR A 234 3.70 -23.81 -30.53
CA THR A 234 2.35 -23.31 -30.89
C THR A 234 2.26 -23.04 -32.38
N SER A 235 1.69 -24.00 -33.11
CA SER A 235 1.37 -23.92 -34.54
C SER A 235 0.18 -22.96 -34.77
N GLY A 236 0.46 -21.79 -35.34
CA GLY A 236 -0.56 -20.89 -35.86
C GLY A 236 -0.06 -19.45 -36.04
N ASP A 237 -0.05 -18.96 -37.28
CA ASP A 237 0.47 -17.63 -37.65
C ASP A 237 -0.24 -16.44 -36.92
N GLU A 238 -1.50 -16.62 -36.51
CA GLU A 238 -2.25 -15.60 -35.77
C GLU A 238 -1.77 -15.42 -34.31
N ALA A 239 -1.28 -16.50 -33.67
CA ALA A 239 -0.78 -16.47 -32.32
C ALA A 239 0.54 -15.69 -32.19
N GLU A 240 1.40 -15.70 -33.22
CA GLU A 240 2.68 -14.99 -33.23
C GLU A 240 2.51 -13.47 -33.21
N SER A 241 1.55 -12.92 -33.96
CA SER A 241 1.35 -11.46 -34.02
C SER A 241 0.83 -10.88 -32.70
N GLU A 242 0.06 -11.66 -31.94
CA GLU A 242 -0.48 -11.25 -30.65
C GLU A 242 0.53 -11.34 -29.51
N ILE A 243 1.42 -12.32 -29.56
CA ILE A 243 2.51 -12.53 -28.58
C ILE A 243 3.51 -11.36 -28.60
N ILE A 244 3.83 -10.85 -29.78
CA ILE A 244 4.77 -9.72 -29.95
C ILE A 244 4.18 -8.41 -29.42
N LYS A 245 2.86 -8.25 -29.52
CA LYS A 245 2.18 -6.99 -29.18
C LYS A 245 2.15 -6.68 -27.68
N TYR A 246 2.06 -7.72 -26.85
CA TYR A 246 1.90 -7.54 -25.40
C TYR A 246 2.84 -8.45 -24.60
N PRO A 247 3.93 -7.92 -24.01
CA PRO A 247 4.79 -8.66 -23.10
C PRO A 247 3.98 -9.22 -21.92
N ARG A 248 4.31 -10.42 -21.45
CA ARG A 248 3.63 -11.08 -20.34
C ARG A 248 4.28 -10.74 -19.01
N LEU A 249 3.47 -10.73 -17.97
CA LEU A 249 3.94 -10.58 -16.60
C LEU A 249 4.34 -11.94 -16.03
N PHE A 250 5.51 -11.97 -15.41
CA PHE A 250 6.11 -13.15 -14.83
C PHE A 250 6.36 -12.94 -13.34
N TRP A 251 6.15 -13.98 -12.56
CA TRP A 251 6.46 -14.06 -11.14
C TRP A 251 7.54 -15.11 -10.89
N ASP A 252 8.62 -14.74 -10.20
CA ASP A 252 9.69 -15.63 -9.80
C ASP A 252 9.73 -15.81 -8.29
N ASP A 253 9.43 -17.02 -7.83
CA ASP A 253 9.50 -17.39 -6.40
C ASP A 253 10.94 -17.61 -5.93
N SER A 254 11.88 -17.83 -6.83
CA SER A 254 13.25 -18.25 -6.48
C SER A 254 14.11 -17.11 -5.96
N VAL A 255 13.62 -15.87 -6.02
CA VAL A 255 14.41 -14.68 -5.70
C VAL A 255 14.24 -14.27 -4.23
N SER A 256 14.70 -15.13 -3.32
CA SER A 256 15.05 -14.67 -1.99
C SER A 256 16.34 -13.83 -2.06
N GLY A 257 16.25 -12.53 -2.34
CA GLY A 257 17.35 -11.62 -2.11
C GLY A 257 17.75 -10.64 -3.22
N LYS A 258 17.47 -10.93 -4.49
CA LYS A 258 17.73 -9.98 -5.58
C LYS A 258 16.44 -9.74 -6.37
N ARG A 259 15.68 -8.76 -5.95
CA ARG A 259 14.50 -8.28 -6.67
C ARG A 259 14.99 -7.47 -7.89
N ASN A 260 15.20 -8.14 -9.01
CA ASN A 260 15.62 -7.51 -10.27
C ASN A 260 14.43 -7.18 -11.19
N GLY A 261 13.21 -7.42 -10.71
CA GLY A 261 11.99 -7.15 -11.47
C GLY A 261 11.64 -5.68 -11.57
N ASP A 262 10.62 -5.40 -12.36
CA ASP A 262 10.10 -4.05 -12.51
C ASP A 262 9.45 -3.55 -11.22
N VAL A 263 9.51 -2.23 -11.00
CA VAL A 263 8.85 -1.59 -9.88
C VAL A 263 7.44 -1.15 -10.30
N TRP A 264 6.44 -1.66 -9.59
CA TRP A 264 5.04 -1.41 -9.85
C TRP A 264 4.42 -0.57 -8.73
N GLU A 265 3.49 0.27 -9.10
CA GLU A 265 2.72 1.08 -8.15
C GLU A 265 1.22 0.93 -8.41
N LEU A 266 0.44 1.04 -7.34
CA LEU A 266 -1.01 1.03 -7.38
C LEU A 266 -1.53 2.46 -7.60
N CYS A 267 -2.49 2.61 -8.51
CA CYS A 267 -3.11 3.89 -8.82
C CYS A 267 -4.61 3.76 -9.15
#